data_23bde4002562a230f80599c357ca648a
#
_entry.id   23bde4002562a230f80599c357ca648a
#
_cell.length_a   1.000
_cell.length_b   1.000
_cell.length_c   1.000
_cell.angle_alpha   90.00
_cell.angle_beta   90.00
_cell.angle_gamma   90.00
#
_symmetry.space_group_name_H-M   'P 1'
#
loop_
_entity.id
_entity.type
_entity.pdbx_description
1 polymer ?
#
loop_
_entity_poly.entity_id
_entity_poly.type
_entity_poly.pdbx_seq_one_letter_code
_entity_poly.pdbx_strand_id
1 'polypeptide(L)'
;MRLRLLFLFFFANAAIASPWFTGPLLAPAGKTIPRGHLNFEPYAFYSGYPQGFRNFEVVPILSIGVFSFLDLQTSLPYDYSWDKGRHGNGVGDYSLAAGFQVLRQKENSWLPDLRVVVQEVFPTGRFDNLDPNKLGTDQTGLGSYQTYLGFNFQRLFQLKNDHYLRTRLSLVGAKFSDVKVQGVNVFGGSATTEGRVKLDNSYSADLAFEYTLTQKWVPVFEVLFVHNPSSNFEGNPGFTPGGTIAGIGGRANEQVSLAPAVEYNFNSNLGIIGGVWFSVTGPHAAKFVTGALALNYYL
;
A
#
# COMPACT_ATOMS: atom_id res chain seq x y z
N MET A 1 -6.20 68.55 -32.88
CA MET A 1 -5.33 67.40 -32.45
C MET A 1 -6.13 66.60 -31.46
N ARG A 2 -6.70 65.42 -31.86
CA ARG A 2 -7.54 64.59 -31.00
C ARG A 2 -6.70 63.41 -30.53
N LEU A 3 -6.42 63.36 -29.21
CA LEU A 3 -5.68 62.30 -28.54
C LEU A 3 -6.63 61.11 -28.38
N ARG A 4 -6.37 59.99 -29.11
CA ARG A 4 -7.07 58.73 -28.92
C ARG A 4 -6.37 57.97 -27.80
N LEU A 5 -7.02 57.83 -26.63
CA LEU A 5 -6.62 56.92 -25.58
C LEU A 5 -6.90 55.48 -26.05
N LEU A 6 -5.85 54.70 -26.25
CA LEU A 6 -5.93 53.26 -26.48
C LEU A 6 -6.06 52.57 -25.09
N PHE A 7 -7.24 52.05 -24.73
CA PHE A 7 -7.42 51.17 -23.58
C PHE A 7 -6.91 49.79 -23.99
N LEU A 8 -5.71 49.41 -23.50
CA LEU A 8 -5.20 48.05 -23.50
C LEU A 8 -5.92 47.28 -22.40
N PHE A 9 -6.91 46.46 -22.78
CA PHE A 9 -7.46 45.45 -21.91
C PHE A 9 -6.43 44.32 -21.76
N PHE A 10 -5.71 44.30 -20.63
CA PHE A 10 -4.99 43.12 -20.18
C PHE A 10 -6.04 42.07 -19.75
N PHE A 11 -6.33 41.13 -20.63
CA PHE A 11 -6.94 39.87 -20.20
C PHE A 11 -5.88 39.12 -19.36
N ALA A 12 -5.93 39.25 -18.04
CA ALA A 12 -5.29 38.36 -17.16
C ALA A 12 -5.96 36.98 -17.37
N ASN A 13 -5.33 36.12 -18.16
CA ASN A 13 -5.65 34.70 -18.12
C ASN A 13 -5.35 34.26 -16.68
N ALA A 14 -6.40 34.09 -15.87
CA ALA A 14 -6.28 33.37 -14.60
C ALA A 14 -5.82 31.97 -14.99
N ALA A 15 -4.54 31.70 -14.82
CA ALA A 15 -4.03 30.35 -14.92
C ALA A 15 -4.80 29.53 -13.88
N ILE A 16 -5.70 28.67 -14.33
CA ILE A 16 -6.43 27.75 -13.46
C ILE A 16 -5.34 26.90 -12.81
N ALA A 17 -5.11 27.13 -11.52
CA ALA A 17 -4.10 26.37 -10.77
C ALA A 17 -4.50 24.89 -10.78
N SER A 18 -3.63 24.03 -11.25
CA SER A 18 -3.86 22.59 -11.21
C SER A 18 -4.13 22.14 -9.76
N PRO A 19 -5.06 21.20 -9.54
CA PRO A 19 -5.34 20.70 -8.21
C PRO A 19 -4.11 19.99 -7.61
N TRP A 20 -3.93 20.16 -6.32
CA TRP A 20 -2.87 19.46 -5.58
C TRP A 20 -3.44 18.20 -4.94
N PHE A 21 -2.68 17.13 -5.00
CA PHE A 21 -3.04 15.85 -4.41
C PHE A 21 -1.80 15.18 -3.85
N THR A 22 -1.86 14.80 -2.59
CA THR A 22 -0.87 13.91 -1.95
C THR A 22 -1.03 12.47 -2.45
N GLY A 23 -2.24 11.98 -2.45
CA GLY A 23 -2.61 10.61 -2.83
C GLY A 23 -3.36 9.89 -1.72
N PRO A 24 -4.16 8.87 -2.03
CA PRO A 24 -4.86 8.07 -1.05
C PRO A 24 -3.87 7.23 -0.21
N LEU A 25 -4.37 6.64 0.88
CA LEU A 25 -3.55 5.85 1.81
C LEU A 25 -3.05 4.54 1.20
N LEU A 26 -3.86 3.89 0.34
CA LEU A 26 -3.63 2.52 -0.11
C LEU A 26 -3.55 2.41 -1.64
N ALA A 27 -4.43 3.09 -2.38
CA ALA A 27 -4.53 2.97 -3.82
C ALA A 27 -3.36 3.66 -4.56
N PRO A 28 -2.49 2.92 -5.27
CA PRO A 28 -1.34 3.48 -5.97
C PRO A 28 -1.76 4.37 -7.15
N ALA A 29 -0.83 5.23 -7.57
CA ALA A 29 -1.06 6.14 -8.68
C ALA A 29 -1.18 5.41 -10.03
N GLY A 30 -2.12 5.87 -10.88
CA GLY A 30 -2.23 5.45 -12.28
C GLY A 30 -1.26 6.18 -13.22
N LYS A 31 -0.38 7.02 -12.68
CA LYS A 31 0.65 7.75 -13.43
C LYS A 31 2.04 7.38 -12.95
N THR A 32 2.98 7.27 -13.91
CA THR A 32 4.41 7.16 -13.60
C THR A 32 4.95 8.50 -13.13
N ILE A 33 5.99 8.44 -12.29
CA ILE A 33 6.81 9.62 -11.95
C ILE A 33 7.45 10.15 -13.23
N PRO A 34 7.37 11.46 -13.53
CA PRO A 34 8.02 12.06 -14.69
C PRO A 34 9.53 11.85 -14.67
N ARG A 35 10.12 11.74 -15.89
CA ARG A 35 11.56 11.52 -16.04
C ARG A 35 12.38 12.54 -15.25
N GLY A 36 13.35 12.05 -14.47
CA GLY A 36 14.27 12.85 -13.69
C GLY A 36 13.73 13.38 -12.37
N HIS A 37 12.45 13.12 -12.04
CA HIS A 37 11.86 13.47 -10.77
C HIS A 37 11.95 12.31 -9.78
N LEU A 38 11.95 12.68 -8.51
CA LEU A 38 11.93 11.77 -7.37
C LEU A 38 10.64 11.99 -6.58
N ASN A 39 10.11 10.93 -5.99
CA ASN A 39 9.05 11.01 -5.00
C ASN A 39 9.42 10.19 -3.78
N PHE A 40 9.32 10.80 -2.59
CA PHE A 40 9.58 10.15 -1.31
C PHE A 40 8.31 10.15 -0.47
N GLU A 41 7.84 8.95 -0.14
CA GLU A 41 6.57 8.72 0.58
C GLU A 41 6.80 7.81 1.79
N PRO A 42 7.21 8.33 2.95
CA PRO A 42 7.25 7.55 4.18
C PRO A 42 5.84 7.44 4.77
N TYR A 43 5.39 6.19 4.94
CA TYR A 43 4.17 5.83 5.64
C TYR A 43 4.49 5.41 7.07
N ALA A 44 3.58 5.70 8.01
CA ALA A 44 3.56 5.18 9.36
C ALA A 44 2.18 4.58 9.64
N PHE A 45 2.15 3.31 10.03
CA PHE A 45 0.94 2.57 10.35
C PHE A 45 0.98 2.12 11.80
N TYR A 46 -0.12 2.36 12.54
CA TYR A 46 -0.32 1.85 13.87
C TYR A 46 -1.54 0.95 13.89
N SER A 47 -1.32 -0.36 13.97
CA SER A 47 -2.36 -1.38 13.85
C SER A 47 -2.67 -2.02 15.19
N GLY A 48 -3.96 -2.17 15.47
CA GLY A 48 -4.48 -2.89 16.62
C GLY A 48 -5.39 -4.04 16.21
N TYR A 49 -5.22 -5.18 16.87
CA TYR A 49 -6.01 -6.39 16.65
C TYR A 49 -6.78 -6.78 17.92
N PRO A 50 -7.98 -7.41 17.82
CA PRO A 50 -8.84 -7.69 18.96
C PRO A 50 -8.20 -8.51 20.08
N GLN A 51 -7.24 -9.38 19.75
CA GLN A 51 -6.54 -10.22 20.73
C GLN A 51 -5.44 -9.49 21.53
N GLY A 52 -5.22 -8.19 21.24
CA GLY A 52 -4.24 -7.37 21.95
C GLY A 52 -2.90 -7.23 21.23
N PHE A 53 -2.67 -7.96 20.15
CA PHE A 53 -1.52 -7.76 19.28
C PHE A 53 -1.57 -6.37 18.65
N ARG A 54 -0.44 -5.68 18.60
CA ARG A 54 -0.28 -4.35 18.01
C ARG A 54 0.99 -4.29 17.21
N ASN A 55 0.97 -3.50 16.14
CA ASN A 55 2.13 -3.25 15.29
C ASN A 55 2.23 -1.75 14.99
N PHE A 56 3.45 -1.23 15.03
CA PHE A 56 3.83 0.03 14.44
C PHE A 56 4.81 -0.25 13.31
N GLU A 57 4.42 0.11 12.09
CA GLU A 57 5.21 -0.12 10.89
C GLU A 57 5.54 1.22 10.23
N VAL A 58 6.79 1.36 9.78
CA VAL A 58 7.22 2.48 8.94
C VAL A 58 7.64 1.93 7.59
N VAL A 59 7.03 2.45 6.52
CA VAL A 59 7.28 2.02 5.15
C VAL A 59 7.78 3.21 4.33
N PRO A 60 9.11 3.44 4.25
CA PRO A 60 9.65 4.45 3.35
C PRO A 60 9.56 3.95 1.91
N ILE A 61 8.92 4.71 1.05
CA ILE A 61 8.82 4.45 -0.38
C ILE A 61 9.60 5.51 -1.14
N LEU A 62 10.52 5.09 -1.99
CA LEU A 62 11.26 5.96 -2.90
C LEU A 62 10.96 5.59 -4.33
N SER A 63 10.52 6.56 -5.13
CA SER A 63 10.22 6.38 -6.55
C SER A 63 11.03 7.34 -7.41
N ILE A 64 11.49 6.88 -8.58
CA ILE A 64 12.24 7.68 -9.55
C ILE A 64 11.68 7.48 -10.95
N GLY A 65 11.44 8.59 -11.66
CA GLY A 65 11.11 8.57 -13.09
C GLY A 65 12.35 8.37 -13.94
N VAL A 66 12.45 7.21 -14.60
CA VAL A 66 13.60 6.86 -15.46
C VAL A 66 13.36 7.34 -16.89
N PHE A 67 12.18 7.03 -17.43
CA PHE A 67 11.71 7.47 -18.73
C PHE A 67 10.31 8.07 -18.60
N SER A 68 9.82 8.72 -19.64
CA SER A 68 8.46 9.28 -19.64
C SER A 68 7.35 8.23 -19.44
N PHE A 69 7.68 6.96 -19.68
CA PHE A 69 6.77 5.81 -19.55
C PHE A 69 7.18 4.80 -18.48
N LEU A 70 8.29 5.02 -17.76
CA LEU A 70 8.85 4.07 -16.79
C LEU A 70 9.30 4.79 -15.52
N ASP A 71 8.83 4.34 -14.39
CA ASP A 71 9.37 4.64 -13.08
C ASP A 71 9.86 3.36 -12.37
N LEU A 72 10.77 3.54 -11.44
CA LEU A 72 11.20 2.51 -10.50
C LEU A 72 10.82 2.95 -9.08
N GLN A 73 10.48 1.97 -8.26
CA GLN A 73 10.08 2.19 -6.87
C GLN A 73 10.72 1.14 -5.98
N THR A 74 11.14 1.55 -4.78
CA THR A 74 11.71 0.65 -3.78
C THR A 74 11.18 0.98 -2.40
N SER A 75 11.06 -0.04 -1.54
CA SER A 75 10.75 0.16 -0.13
C SER A 75 11.38 -0.93 0.75
N LEU A 76 11.65 -0.56 2.01
CA LEU A 76 12.16 -1.45 3.05
C LEU A 76 11.43 -1.12 4.36
N PRO A 77 10.38 -1.87 4.71
CA PRO A 77 9.62 -1.66 5.94
C PRO A 77 10.46 -1.90 7.19
N TYR A 78 10.07 -1.24 8.28
CA TYR A 78 10.56 -1.52 9.62
C TYR A 78 9.38 -1.69 10.57
N ASP A 79 9.34 -2.82 11.26
CA ASP A 79 8.28 -3.24 12.15
C ASP A 79 8.69 -3.16 13.62
N TYR A 80 7.75 -2.73 14.45
CA TYR A 80 7.80 -2.85 15.90
C TYR A 80 6.47 -3.41 16.40
N SER A 81 6.48 -4.64 16.91
CA SER A 81 5.29 -5.36 17.36
C SER A 81 5.31 -5.64 18.84
N TRP A 82 4.12 -5.69 19.48
CA TRP A 82 3.99 -6.08 20.88
C TRP A 82 2.67 -6.79 21.15
N ASP A 83 2.72 -7.77 22.06
CA ASP A 83 1.58 -8.52 22.58
C ASP A 83 1.86 -8.95 24.02
N LYS A 84 0.91 -8.73 24.94
CA LYS A 84 0.95 -9.21 26.33
C LYS A 84 2.29 -8.97 27.06
N GLY A 85 2.88 -7.80 26.87
CA GLY A 85 4.16 -7.43 27.48
C GLY A 85 5.40 -7.99 26.77
N ARG A 86 5.24 -8.70 25.66
CA ARG A 86 6.32 -9.13 24.76
C ARG A 86 6.44 -8.14 23.64
N HIS A 87 7.64 -7.96 23.12
CA HIS A 87 7.89 -7.07 21.99
C HIS A 87 9.01 -7.62 21.11
N GLY A 88 8.97 -7.21 19.85
CA GLY A 88 10.01 -7.49 18.86
C GLY A 88 10.00 -6.42 17.80
N ASN A 89 11.09 -6.34 17.07
CA ASN A 89 11.24 -5.40 15.97
C ASN A 89 12.21 -5.97 14.92
N GLY A 90 12.21 -5.35 13.77
CA GLY A 90 13.18 -5.66 12.71
C GLY A 90 12.77 -5.09 11.38
N VAL A 91 13.68 -5.25 10.43
CA VAL A 91 13.47 -4.90 9.04
C VAL A 91 12.56 -5.95 8.40
N GLY A 92 11.61 -5.50 7.60
CA GLY A 92 10.68 -6.33 6.85
C GLY A 92 11.24 -6.84 5.52
N ASP A 93 10.32 -7.26 4.66
CA ASP A 93 10.67 -7.75 3.32
C ASP A 93 10.94 -6.56 2.39
N TYR A 94 12.11 -6.56 1.73
CA TYR A 94 12.52 -5.55 0.76
C TYR A 94 11.69 -5.65 -0.51
N SER A 95 11.28 -4.54 -1.10
CA SER A 95 10.57 -4.55 -2.38
C SER A 95 11.20 -3.66 -3.45
N LEU A 96 11.07 -4.11 -4.71
CA LEU A 96 11.45 -3.38 -5.91
C LEU A 96 10.33 -3.49 -6.94
N ALA A 97 9.93 -2.35 -7.52
CA ALA A 97 8.88 -2.31 -8.53
C ALA A 97 9.29 -1.49 -9.75
N ALA A 98 8.75 -1.87 -10.90
CA ALA A 98 8.80 -1.12 -12.15
C ALA A 98 7.38 -0.80 -12.61
N GLY A 99 7.08 0.48 -12.82
CA GLY A 99 5.79 0.98 -13.28
C GLY A 99 5.85 1.49 -14.71
N PHE A 100 4.97 0.98 -15.57
CA PHE A 100 4.90 1.31 -16.99
C PHE A 100 3.63 2.09 -17.30
N GLN A 101 3.75 3.30 -17.83
CA GLN A 101 2.60 4.09 -18.31
C GLN A 101 2.11 3.53 -19.63
N VAL A 102 0.94 2.91 -19.62
CA VAL A 102 0.31 2.31 -20.81
C VAL A 102 -0.64 3.30 -21.47
N LEU A 103 -1.48 3.98 -20.67
CA LEU A 103 -2.42 5.00 -21.15
C LEU A 103 -2.22 6.29 -20.37
N ARG A 104 -2.45 7.43 -21.03
CA ARG A 104 -2.53 8.76 -20.40
C ARG A 104 -3.89 9.38 -20.70
N GLN A 105 -4.55 9.85 -19.65
CA GLN A 105 -5.77 10.64 -19.79
C GLN A 105 -5.50 11.86 -20.69
N LYS A 106 -6.36 12.07 -21.67
CA LYS A 106 -6.37 13.26 -22.54
C LYS A 106 -7.63 14.08 -22.28
N GLU A 107 -7.57 15.36 -22.55
CA GLU A 107 -8.76 16.22 -22.57
C GLU A 107 -9.79 15.65 -23.55
N ASN A 108 -11.05 15.73 -23.19
CA ASN A 108 -12.19 15.24 -23.97
C ASN A 108 -12.17 13.72 -24.28
N SER A 109 -11.33 12.95 -23.57
CA SER A 109 -11.30 11.49 -23.67
C SER A 109 -11.89 10.85 -22.43
N TRP A 110 -12.63 9.75 -22.61
CA TRP A 110 -13.11 8.94 -21.49
C TRP A 110 -12.04 7.99 -20.94
N LEU A 111 -10.92 7.78 -21.68
CA LEU A 111 -9.84 6.89 -21.28
C LEU A 111 -9.13 7.40 -20.01
N PRO A 112 -8.90 6.56 -19.00
CA PRO A 112 -8.12 6.91 -17.81
C PRO A 112 -6.62 6.90 -18.11
N ASP A 113 -5.83 7.39 -17.16
CA ASP A 113 -4.44 6.95 -17.03
C ASP A 113 -4.42 5.47 -16.65
N LEU A 114 -3.46 4.71 -17.19
CA LEU A 114 -3.18 3.34 -16.79
C LEU A 114 -1.68 3.15 -16.61
N ARG A 115 -1.29 2.81 -15.39
CA ARG A 115 0.07 2.37 -15.03
C ARG A 115 0.03 0.88 -14.68
N VAL A 116 0.79 0.08 -15.43
CA VAL A 116 1.01 -1.34 -15.13
C VAL A 116 2.27 -1.48 -14.29
N VAL A 117 2.18 -2.20 -13.18
CA VAL A 117 3.29 -2.37 -12.23
C VAL A 117 3.65 -3.83 -12.12
N VAL A 118 4.93 -4.12 -12.21
CA VAL A 118 5.50 -5.41 -11.79
C VAL A 118 6.36 -5.13 -10.56
N GLN A 119 6.09 -5.85 -9.48
CA GLN A 119 6.83 -5.70 -8.22
C GLN A 119 7.29 -7.07 -7.74
N GLU A 120 8.51 -7.11 -7.24
CA GLU A 120 9.07 -8.26 -6.53
C GLU A 120 9.35 -7.87 -5.08
N VAL A 121 8.91 -8.73 -4.16
CA VAL A 121 9.22 -8.64 -2.73
C VAL A 121 10.18 -9.77 -2.39
N PHE A 122 11.30 -9.41 -1.78
CA PHE A 122 12.38 -10.32 -1.40
C PHE A 122 12.24 -10.68 0.08
N PRO A 123 12.34 -11.96 0.46
CA PRO A 123 12.15 -12.42 1.83
C PRO A 123 13.36 -12.07 2.73
N THR A 124 13.54 -10.80 3.03
CA THR A 124 14.65 -10.29 3.87
C THR A 124 14.26 -10.18 5.33
N GLY A 125 12.97 -10.20 5.64
CA GLY A 125 12.45 -10.18 7.01
C GLY A 125 12.56 -11.55 7.70
N ARG A 126 12.30 -11.54 8.99
CA ARG A 126 12.32 -12.77 9.80
C ARG A 126 10.97 -13.46 9.72
N PHE A 127 10.97 -14.76 9.38
CA PHE A 127 9.74 -15.53 9.17
C PHE A 127 9.73 -16.91 9.82
N ASP A 128 10.89 -17.47 10.18
CA ASP A 128 11.02 -18.78 10.84
C ASP A 128 12.02 -18.76 12.00
N ASN A 129 12.17 -19.90 12.71
CA ASN A 129 12.96 -19.99 13.94
C ASN A 129 12.62 -18.85 14.93
N LEU A 130 11.33 -18.48 15.00
CA LEU A 130 10.84 -17.44 15.90
C LEU A 130 10.90 -17.92 17.35
N ASP A 131 11.10 -16.98 18.28
CA ASP A 131 11.09 -17.28 19.71
C ASP A 131 9.64 -17.53 20.18
N PRO A 132 9.29 -18.76 20.64
CA PRO A 132 7.95 -19.06 21.11
C PRO A 132 7.48 -18.16 22.26
N ASN A 133 8.43 -17.61 23.05
CA ASN A 133 8.12 -16.71 24.16
C ASN A 133 7.76 -15.30 23.69
N LYS A 134 8.04 -14.95 22.45
CA LYS A 134 7.72 -13.65 21.87
C LYS A 134 6.33 -13.56 21.25
N LEU A 135 5.58 -14.67 21.19
CA LEU A 135 4.20 -14.69 20.70
C LEU A 135 4.04 -14.10 19.27
N GLY A 136 5.04 -14.29 18.40
CA GLY A 136 5.04 -13.78 17.03
C GLY A 136 5.40 -12.29 16.89
N THR A 137 5.76 -11.59 17.98
CA THR A 137 6.17 -10.17 17.89
C THR A 137 7.52 -9.97 17.20
N ASP A 138 8.29 -11.01 16.99
CA ASP A 138 9.58 -10.99 16.31
C ASP A 138 9.52 -11.38 14.83
N GLN A 139 8.32 -11.66 14.29
CA GLN A 139 8.16 -11.84 12.86
C GLN A 139 8.16 -10.48 12.12
N THR A 140 8.84 -10.39 10.97
CA THR A 140 8.91 -9.18 10.15
C THR A 140 8.82 -9.47 8.65
N GLY A 141 8.73 -10.74 8.24
CA GLY A 141 8.63 -11.14 6.83
C GLY A 141 7.77 -12.36 6.63
N LEU A 142 7.51 -12.72 5.37
CA LEU A 142 6.72 -13.88 4.97
C LEU A 142 7.59 -15.09 4.58
N GLY A 143 8.86 -14.86 4.24
CA GLY A 143 9.77 -15.90 3.79
C GLY A 143 9.60 -16.34 2.33
N SER A 144 8.64 -15.76 1.63
CA SER A 144 8.33 -16.05 0.22
C SER A 144 8.82 -14.92 -0.69
N TYR A 145 9.38 -15.27 -1.84
CA TYR A 145 9.43 -14.33 -2.96
C TYR A 145 8.02 -14.08 -3.45
N GLN A 146 7.64 -12.81 -3.61
CA GLN A 146 6.28 -12.43 -3.97
C GLN A 146 6.31 -11.56 -5.22
N THR A 147 5.80 -12.08 -6.34
CA THR A 147 5.71 -11.35 -7.60
C THR A 147 4.30 -10.79 -7.75
N TYR A 148 4.18 -9.47 -7.85
CA TYR A 148 2.92 -8.76 -8.06
C TYR A 148 2.82 -8.22 -9.47
N LEU A 149 1.62 -8.32 -10.05
CA LEU A 149 1.22 -7.62 -11.26
C LEU A 149 0.01 -6.74 -10.94
N GLY A 150 0.18 -5.44 -11.09
CA GLY A 150 -0.84 -4.44 -10.79
C GLY A 150 -1.28 -3.64 -12.02
N PHE A 151 -2.57 -3.38 -12.13
CA PHE A 151 -3.19 -2.49 -13.12
C PHE A 151 -3.81 -1.31 -12.38
N ASN A 152 -3.15 -0.15 -12.42
CA ASN A 152 -3.55 1.03 -11.69
C ASN A 152 -4.17 2.04 -12.65
N PHE A 153 -5.49 2.17 -12.57
CA PHE A 153 -6.26 3.14 -13.32
C PHE A 153 -6.45 4.42 -12.49
N GLN A 154 -6.36 5.56 -13.14
CA GLN A 154 -6.61 6.85 -12.50
C GLN A 154 -7.35 7.77 -13.46
N ARG A 155 -8.33 8.52 -12.94
CA ARG A 155 -9.01 9.53 -13.72
C ARG A 155 -9.26 10.78 -12.89
N LEU A 156 -8.97 11.93 -13.49
CA LEU A 156 -9.28 13.24 -12.94
C LEU A 156 -10.50 13.83 -13.66
N PHE A 157 -11.51 14.21 -12.89
CA PHE A 157 -12.70 14.91 -13.37
C PHE A 157 -12.68 16.32 -12.83
N GLN A 158 -12.83 17.31 -13.73
CA GLN A 158 -13.11 18.67 -13.32
C GLN A 158 -14.62 18.81 -13.09
N LEU A 159 -14.97 19.32 -11.94
CA LEU A 159 -16.35 19.57 -11.52
C LEU A 159 -16.66 21.08 -11.62
N LYS A 160 -17.86 21.48 -11.24
CA LYS A 160 -18.22 22.90 -11.17
C LYS A 160 -17.46 23.61 -10.05
N ASN A 161 -17.26 24.92 -10.18
CA ASN A 161 -16.62 25.81 -9.20
C ASN A 161 -15.16 25.39 -8.85
N ASP A 162 -14.40 24.99 -9.86
CA ASP A 162 -12.98 24.60 -9.76
C ASP A 162 -12.69 23.48 -8.74
N HIS A 163 -13.70 22.68 -8.44
CA HIS A 163 -13.49 21.42 -7.72
C HIS A 163 -13.08 20.29 -8.67
N TYR A 164 -12.34 19.34 -8.14
CA TYR A 164 -11.88 18.16 -8.86
C TYR A 164 -12.22 16.91 -8.08
N LEU A 165 -12.56 15.84 -8.80
CA LEU A 165 -12.66 14.49 -8.29
C LEU A 165 -11.61 13.64 -8.99
N ARG A 166 -10.67 13.07 -8.23
CA ARG A 166 -9.75 12.05 -8.72
C ARG A 166 -10.23 10.69 -8.25
N THR A 167 -10.36 9.76 -9.17
CA THR A 167 -10.69 8.36 -8.85
C THR A 167 -9.51 7.47 -9.20
N ARG A 168 -9.26 6.45 -8.39
CA ARG A 168 -8.29 5.41 -8.66
C ARG A 168 -8.94 4.04 -8.52
N LEU A 169 -8.56 3.11 -9.38
CA LEU A 169 -8.88 1.70 -9.28
C LEU A 169 -7.59 0.91 -9.48
N SER A 170 -7.20 0.15 -8.48
CA SER A 170 -6.06 -0.76 -8.54
C SER A 170 -6.55 -2.19 -8.52
N LEU A 171 -6.13 -3.00 -9.49
CA LEU A 171 -6.37 -4.44 -9.57
C LEU A 171 -5.01 -5.13 -9.51
N VAL A 172 -4.80 -5.98 -8.52
CA VAL A 172 -3.50 -6.61 -8.29
C VAL A 172 -3.66 -8.12 -8.14
N GLY A 173 -2.79 -8.87 -8.82
CA GLY A 173 -2.58 -10.29 -8.58
C GLY A 173 -1.18 -10.54 -8.04
N ALA A 174 -1.03 -11.48 -7.12
CA ALA A 174 0.24 -11.87 -6.55
C ALA A 174 0.46 -13.38 -6.62
N LYS A 175 1.69 -13.77 -6.95
CA LYS A 175 2.18 -15.13 -6.92
C LYS A 175 3.29 -15.25 -5.89
N PHE A 176 3.27 -16.35 -5.12
CA PHE A 176 4.22 -16.63 -4.05
C PHE A 176 5.09 -17.83 -4.39
N SER A 177 6.36 -17.79 -3.97
CA SER A 177 7.19 -18.98 -3.97
C SER A 177 6.89 -19.86 -2.76
N ASP A 178 7.20 -21.16 -2.86
CA ASP A 178 7.21 -22.05 -1.71
C ASP A 178 8.22 -21.57 -0.66
N VAL A 179 7.89 -21.76 0.64
CA VAL A 179 8.70 -21.35 1.78
C VAL A 179 9.20 -22.60 2.53
N LYS A 180 10.51 -22.75 2.67
CA LYS A 180 11.07 -23.73 3.62
C LYS A 180 11.01 -23.12 5.01
N VAL A 181 10.49 -23.85 5.97
CA VAL A 181 10.32 -23.39 7.35
C VAL A 181 10.93 -24.35 8.35
N GLN A 182 11.51 -23.79 9.41
CA GLN A 182 12.03 -24.50 10.57
C GLN A 182 11.53 -23.83 11.85
N GLY A 183 11.28 -24.63 12.89
CA GLY A 183 10.85 -24.10 14.18
C GLY A 183 9.47 -23.42 14.12
N VAL A 184 9.20 -22.60 15.11
CA VAL A 184 8.04 -21.70 15.11
C VAL A 184 8.21 -20.68 13.98
N ASN A 185 7.18 -20.47 13.17
CA ASN A 185 7.24 -19.63 11.97
C ASN A 185 5.94 -18.87 11.75
N VAL A 186 5.93 -17.97 10.76
CA VAL A 186 4.78 -17.10 10.46
C VAL A 186 3.51 -17.86 10.08
N PHE A 187 3.63 -19.13 9.69
CA PHE A 187 2.50 -20.00 9.36
C PHE A 187 2.06 -20.89 10.53
N GLY A 188 2.71 -20.78 11.70
CA GLY A 188 2.46 -21.59 12.88
C GLY A 188 3.62 -22.54 13.23
N GLY A 189 3.27 -23.77 13.60
CA GLY A 189 4.26 -24.80 13.94
C GLY A 189 4.72 -24.78 15.40
N SER A 190 5.77 -25.54 15.67
CA SER A 190 6.42 -25.72 16.99
C SER A 190 7.95 -25.67 16.85
N ALA A 191 8.67 -25.79 17.94
CA ALA A 191 10.14 -25.80 17.93
C ALA A 191 10.76 -26.94 17.08
N THR A 192 9.98 -27.98 16.81
CA THR A 192 10.42 -29.17 16.04
C THR A 192 9.79 -29.24 14.64
N THR A 193 9.14 -28.20 14.22
CA THR A 193 8.58 -28.11 12.85
C THR A 193 9.71 -28.07 11.82
N GLU A 194 9.58 -28.85 10.76
CA GLU A 194 10.48 -28.81 9.60
C GLU A 194 9.71 -29.21 8.35
N GLY A 195 9.73 -28.36 7.32
CA GLY A 195 9.03 -28.67 6.09
C GLY A 195 8.96 -27.51 5.11
N ARG A 196 7.90 -27.54 4.28
CA ARG A 196 7.64 -26.55 3.25
C ARG A 196 6.19 -26.08 3.31
N VAL A 197 5.99 -24.78 3.21
CA VAL A 197 4.67 -24.17 3.04
C VAL A 197 4.50 -23.76 1.58
N LYS A 198 3.39 -24.17 0.99
CA LYS A 198 2.95 -23.74 -0.35
C LYS A 198 1.84 -22.71 -0.19
N LEU A 199 2.00 -21.57 -0.81
CA LEU A 199 1.02 -20.49 -0.81
C LEU A 199 0.29 -20.47 -2.16
N ASP A 200 -1.02 -20.31 -2.12
CA ASP A 200 -1.82 -20.05 -3.31
C ASP A 200 -1.65 -18.57 -3.76
N ASN A 201 -2.26 -18.21 -4.88
CA ASN A 201 -2.22 -16.83 -5.37
C ASN A 201 -3.11 -15.92 -4.53
N SER A 202 -2.76 -14.63 -4.45
CA SER A 202 -3.58 -13.56 -3.88
C SER A 202 -4.07 -12.62 -4.97
N TYR A 203 -5.18 -11.93 -4.72
CA TYR A 203 -5.66 -10.84 -5.55
C TYR A 203 -6.36 -9.78 -4.71
N SER A 204 -6.30 -8.54 -5.18
CA SER A 204 -6.96 -7.43 -4.53
C SER A 204 -7.54 -6.44 -5.53
N ALA A 205 -8.55 -5.70 -5.08
CA ALA A 205 -9.12 -4.57 -5.79
C ALA A 205 -9.28 -3.41 -4.82
N ASP A 206 -8.74 -2.25 -5.17
CA ASP A 206 -8.81 -1.03 -4.37
C ASP A 206 -9.41 0.11 -5.18
N LEU A 207 -10.45 0.73 -4.65
CA LEU A 207 -11.16 1.85 -5.25
C LEU A 207 -11.09 3.06 -4.33
N ALA A 208 -10.47 4.14 -4.82
CA ALA A 208 -10.28 5.37 -4.08
C ALA A 208 -10.93 6.58 -4.77
N PHE A 209 -11.39 7.51 -3.94
CA PHE A 209 -11.97 8.79 -4.33
C PHE A 209 -11.29 9.91 -3.55
N GLU A 210 -10.82 10.92 -4.25
CA GLU A 210 -10.16 12.11 -3.71
C GLU A 210 -10.90 13.34 -4.24
N TYR A 211 -11.49 14.13 -3.34
CA TYR A 211 -12.28 15.32 -3.71
C TYR A 211 -11.61 16.58 -3.21
N THR A 212 -11.32 17.55 -4.10
CA THR A 212 -10.76 18.84 -3.69
C THR A 212 -11.83 19.70 -3.02
N LEU A 213 -11.85 19.72 -1.69
CA LEU A 213 -12.69 20.65 -0.93
C LEU A 213 -12.16 22.09 -1.08
N THR A 214 -10.83 22.21 -1.02
CA THR A 214 -10.06 23.41 -1.40
C THR A 214 -8.81 22.93 -2.14
N GLN A 215 -7.95 23.86 -2.60
CA GLN A 215 -6.66 23.48 -3.18
C GLN A 215 -5.76 22.72 -2.20
N LYS A 216 -5.93 22.94 -0.86
CA LYS A 216 -5.11 22.33 0.17
C LYS A 216 -5.76 21.12 0.84
N TRP A 217 -7.08 21.12 1.02
CA TRP A 217 -7.80 20.10 1.75
C TRP A 217 -8.53 19.15 0.79
N VAL A 218 -8.20 17.87 0.87
CA VAL A 218 -8.76 16.82 0.01
C VAL A 218 -9.21 15.65 0.88
N PRO A 219 -10.51 15.54 1.20
CA PRO A 219 -11.06 14.31 1.77
C PRO A 219 -10.88 13.15 0.80
N VAL A 220 -10.56 11.98 1.37
CA VAL A 220 -10.28 10.73 0.67
C VAL A 220 -11.14 9.62 1.25
N PHE A 221 -11.61 8.74 0.39
CA PHE A 221 -12.31 7.55 0.79
C PHE A 221 -11.89 6.37 -0.08
N GLU A 222 -11.51 5.26 0.56
CA GLU A 222 -11.06 4.05 -0.11
C GLU A 222 -11.84 2.82 0.34
N VAL A 223 -12.05 1.90 -0.59
CA VAL A 223 -12.63 0.58 -0.36
C VAL A 223 -11.68 -0.45 -0.94
N LEU A 224 -11.09 -1.27 -0.06
CA LEU A 224 -10.16 -2.32 -0.43
C LEU A 224 -10.79 -3.70 -0.19
N PHE A 225 -10.79 -4.52 -1.24
CA PHE A 225 -11.03 -5.96 -1.20
C PHE A 225 -9.70 -6.70 -1.34
N VAL A 226 -9.47 -7.71 -0.49
CA VAL A 226 -8.31 -8.60 -0.57
C VAL A 226 -8.75 -10.05 -0.43
N HIS A 227 -8.29 -10.91 -1.33
CA HIS A 227 -8.27 -12.35 -1.17
C HIS A 227 -6.87 -12.78 -0.74
N ASN A 228 -6.74 -13.22 0.50
CA ASN A 228 -5.49 -13.78 1.03
C ASN A 228 -5.39 -15.26 0.69
N PRO A 229 -4.20 -15.75 0.31
CA PRO A 229 -4.04 -17.13 -0.13
C PRO A 229 -4.18 -18.13 1.03
N SER A 230 -4.53 -19.36 0.70
CA SER A 230 -4.34 -20.48 1.60
C SER A 230 -2.84 -20.82 1.71
N SER A 231 -2.46 -21.45 2.82
CA SER A 231 -1.11 -21.95 3.04
C SER A 231 -1.16 -23.42 3.42
N ASN A 232 -0.61 -24.29 2.56
CA ASN A 232 -0.59 -25.73 2.71
C ASN A 232 0.79 -26.20 3.13
N PHE A 233 0.87 -26.99 4.20
CA PHE A 233 2.14 -27.46 4.73
C PHE A 233 2.42 -28.93 4.34
N GLU A 234 3.67 -29.20 3.96
CA GLU A 234 4.21 -30.53 3.70
C GLU A 234 5.48 -30.72 4.53
N GLY A 235 5.48 -31.72 5.41
CA GLY A 235 6.63 -32.03 6.27
C GLY A 235 6.24 -32.50 7.66
N ASN A 236 7.15 -32.35 8.61
CA ASN A 236 6.91 -32.64 10.01
C ASN A 236 6.38 -31.41 10.74
N PRO A 237 5.10 -31.36 11.16
CA PRO A 237 4.53 -30.20 11.86
C PRO A 237 5.07 -30.05 13.30
N GLY A 238 5.70 -31.09 13.85
CA GLY A 238 6.15 -31.09 15.22
C GLY A 238 5.03 -31.22 16.25
N PHE A 239 5.40 -31.09 17.52
CA PHE A 239 4.46 -31.19 18.64
C PHE A 239 4.51 -29.92 19.49
N THR A 240 3.34 -29.51 19.97
CA THR A 240 3.21 -28.45 20.96
C THR A 240 3.78 -28.92 22.32
N PRO A 241 4.10 -28.05 23.27
CA PRO A 241 4.50 -28.44 24.64
C PRO A 241 3.48 -29.33 25.34
N GLY A 242 2.21 -29.31 24.96
CA GLY A 242 1.15 -30.17 25.46
C GLY A 242 1.06 -31.54 24.78
N GLY A 243 1.99 -31.87 23.86
CA GLY A 243 2.04 -33.19 23.19
C GLY A 243 1.06 -33.36 22.02
N THR A 244 0.35 -32.31 21.60
CA THR A 244 -0.51 -32.34 20.42
C THR A 244 0.27 -31.94 19.14
N ILE A 245 -0.16 -32.43 17.99
CA ILE A 245 0.41 -32.01 16.69
C ILE A 245 0.24 -30.49 16.53
N ALA A 246 1.32 -29.82 16.16
CA ALA A 246 1.31 -28.39 15.97
C ALA A 246 0.49 -28.01 14.72
N GLY A 247 -0.36 -26.97 14.85
CA GLY A 247 -1.08 -26.38 13.71
C GLY A 247 -0.13 -25.55 12.87
N ILE A 248 -0.13 -25.78 11.57
CA ILE A 248 0.66 -25.01 10.60
C ILE A 248 -0.10 -24.88 9.30
N GLY A 249 0.02 -23.69 8.67
CA GLY A 249 -0.75 -23.34 7.50
C GLY A 249 -2.14 -22.75 7.84
N GLY A 250 -2.87 -22.34 6.84
CA GLY A 250 -4.16 -21.68 7.00
C GLY A 250 -5.03 -21.74 5.76
N ARG A 251 -6.33 -21.51 5.96
CA ARG A 251 -7.30 -21.40 4.86
C ARG A 251 -7.21 -20.04 4.21
N ALA A 252 -7.56 -19.97 2.93
CA ALA A 252 -7.79 -18.70 2.25
C ALA A 252 -8.89 -17.91 2.98
N ASN A 253 -8.75 -16.60 2.95
CA ASN A 253 -9.75 -15.69 3.50
C ASN A 253 -9.93 -14.47 2.60
N GLU A 254 -11.09 -13.84 2.71
CA GLU A 254 -11.43 -12.63 1.99
C GLU A 254 -11.74 -11.52 2.99
N GLN A 255 -11.38 -10.31 2.64
CA GLN A 255 -11.59 -9.16 3.50
C GLN A 255 -12.00 -7.94 2.69
N VAL A 256 -12.99 -7.22 3.20
CA VAL A 256 -13.31 -5.86 2.77
C VAL A 256 -12.96 -4.91 3.90
N SER A 257 -12.27 -3.84 3.56
CA SER A 257 -11.86 -2.79 4.48
C SER A 257 -12.13 -1.42 3.89
N LEU A 258 -12.23 -0.41 4.76
CA LEU A 258 -12.45 0.99 4.40
C LEU A 258 -11.31 1.83 4.96
N ALA A 259 -10.92 2.87 4.20
CA ALA A 259 -9.89 3.82 4.62
C ALA A 259 -10.32 5.28 4.36
N PRO A 260 -11.17 5.87 5.22
CA PRO A 260 -11.39 7.31 5.21
C PRO A 260 -10.16 8.06 5.68
N ALA A 261 -9.80 9.11 4.93
CA ALA A 261 -8.62 9.93 5.19
C ALA A 261 -8.81 11.39 4.76
N VAL A 262 -7.86 12.23 5.10
CA VAL A 262 -7.81 13.63 4.67
C VAL A 262 -6.37 13.96 4.29
N GLU A 263 -6.20 14.51 3.09
CA GLU A 263 -4.94 15.11 2.66
C GLU A 263 -4.89 16.60 3.04
N TYR A 264 -3.70 17.05 3.40
CA TYR A 264 -3.37 18.47 3.48
C TYR A 264 -2.14 18.76 2.63
N ASN A 265 -2.33 19.54 1.58
CA ASN A 265 -1.28 19.92 0.65
C ASN A 265 -0.69 21.29 1.06
N PHE A 266 0.56 21.32 1.51
CA PHE A 266 1.27 22.56 1.81
C PHE A 266 1.52 23.39 0.56
N ASN A 267 1.92 22.69 -0.52
CA ASN A 267 2.14 23.20 -1.87
C ASN A 267 1.98 22.06 -2.90
N SER A 268 2.35 22.29 -4.16
CA SER A 268 2.27 21.29 -5.23
C SER A 268 3.19 20.07 -5.03
N ASN A 269 4.21 20.19 -4.18
CA ASN A 269 5.30 19.21 -4.05
C ASN A 269 5.35 18.54 -2.68
N LEU A 270 4.64 19.11 -1.69
CA LEU A 270 4.66 18.62 -0.32
C LEU A 270 3.24 18.55 0.22
N GLY A 271 2.86 17.38 0.67
CA GLY A 271 1.60 17.12 1.35
C GLY A 271 1.71 16.03 2.39
N ILE A 272 0.69 15.95 3.22
CA ILE A 272 0.49 14.86 4.19
C ILE A 272 -0.91 14.30 4.01
N ILE A 273 -1.06 13.02 4.34
CA ILE A 273 -2.36 12.37 4.46
C ILE A 273 -2.42 11.64 5.79
N GLY A 274 -3.56 11.74 6.47
CA GLY A 274 -3.83 10.99 7.69
C GLY A 274 -5.22 10.41 7.67
N GLY A 275 -5.37 9.19 8.19
CA GLY A 275 -6.65 8.49 8.17
C GLY A 275 -6.69 7.25 9.04
N VAL A 276 -7.80 6.53 8.95
CA VAL A 276 -8.02 5.28 9.66
C VAL A 276 -8.42 4.21 8.65
N TRP A 277 -7.68 3.11 8.62
CA TRP A 277 -7.98 1.94 7.81
C TRP A 277 -8.48 0.80 8.70
N PHE A 278 -9.64 0.22 8.40
CA PHE A 278 -10.24 -0.79 9.25
C PHE A 278 -11.02 -1.85 8.46
N SER A 279 -11.04 -3.07 9.00
CA SER A 279 -11.81 -4.17 8.42
C SER A 279 -13.31 -3.99 8.68
N VAL A 280 -14.14 -4.20 7.64
CA VAL A 280 -15.60 -4.17 7.73
C VAL A 280 -16.18 -5.57 7.81
N THR A 281 -15.79 -6.42 6.86
CA THR A 281 -16.25 -7.81 6.74
C THR A 281 -15.16 -8.68 6.15
N GLY A 282 -15.22 -9.96 6.44
CA GLY A 282 -14.31 -10.95 5.89
C GLY A 282 -14.41 -12.27 6.64
N PRO A 283 -14.94 -13.34 5.98
CA PRO A 283 -14.95 -14.67 6.57
C PRO A 283 -13.52 -15.14 6.85
N HIS A 284 -13.27 -15.54 8.09
CA HIS A 284 -11.97 -16.03 8.58
C HIS A 284 -10.81 -15.01 8.53
N ALA A 285 -11.06 -13.76 8.12
CA ALA A 285 -10.05 -12.71 8.14
C ALA A 285 -9.90 -12.07 9.54
N ALA A 286 -8.69 -11.66 9.87
CA ALA A 286 -8.41 -10.95 11.12
C ALA A 286 -9.08 -9.56 11.09
N LYS A 287 -9.82 -9.22 12.15
CA LYS A 287 -10.31 -7.85 12.34
C LYS A 287 -9.15 -6.96 12.77
N PHE A 288 -9.12 -5.74 12.26
CA PHE A 288 -8.09 -4.76 12.63
C PHE A 288 -8.63 -3.33 12.54
N VAL A 289 -7.92 -2.43 13.21
CA VAL A 289 -8.02 -0.98 13.05
C VAL A 289 -6.60 -0.43 12.99
N THR A 290 -6.31 0.38 11.97
CA THR A 290 -4.99 0.97 11.72
C THR A 290 -5.13 2.48 11.58
N GLY A 291 -4.43 3.24 12.42
CA GLY A 291 -4.17 4.65 12.16
C GLY A 291 -3.03 4.75 11.14
N ALA A 292 -3.22 5.53 10.09
CA ALA A 292 -2.24 5.71 9.02
C ALA A 292 -1.90 7.19 8.84
N LEU A 293 -0.61 7.46 8.65
CA LEU A 293 -0.06 8.78 8.33
C LEU A 293 0.98 8.62 7.23
N ALA A 294 0.94 9.45 6.21
CA ALA A 294 2.00 9.50 5.21
C ALA A 294 2.36 10.95 4.86
N LEU A 295 3.62 11.14 4.49
CA LEU A 295 4.12 12.35 3.88
C LEU A 295 4.38 12.03 2.40
N ASN A 296 4.09 12.96 1.51
CA ASN A 296 4.48 12.90 0.11
C ASN A 296 5.37 14.09 -0.21
N TYR A 297 6.59 13.82 -0.64
CA TYR A 297 7.55 14.84 -1.05
C TYR A 297 8.07 14.56 -2.45
N TYR A 298 7.68 15.44 -3.37
CA TYR A 298 8.00 15.35 -4.79
C TYR A 298 9.11 16.33 -5.17
N LEU A 299 10.17 15.85 -5.84
CA LEU A 299 11.39 16.58 -6.22
C LEU A 299 11.59 16.60 -7.74
#